data_3c6afae8bd45b651eb1cdf653ecb6674
#
_entry.id   3c6afae8bd45b651eb1cdf653ecb6674
#
_cell.length_a   1.000
_cell.length_b   1.000
_cell.length_c   1.000
_cell.angle_alpha   90.00
_cell.angle_beta   90.00
_cell.angle_gamma   90.00
#
_symmetry.space_group_name_H-M   'P 1'
#
loop_
_entity.id
_entity.type
_entity.pdbx_description
1 polymer ?
#
loop_
_entity_poly.entity_id
_entity_poly.type
_entity_poly.pdbx_seq_one_letter_code
_entity_poly.pdbx_strand_id
1 'polypeptide(L)'
;MIPHEYIEELTRRVDIVDLVGSYVQLKRKGRLYSGLCPFHSEKTPSFYVYPDTQSFYCFGCGAGGSAVSFMQKMDNISYTEAVKLLGERAGMPAPTEDDKTGRLRGRILSMNKEAARFFHACLNSTVEEARQARAYWRRRGLDDKTIVKFGLGYAPDDGQALYQYLRDKGYNQQELDASGLFKRSQSGRIYCLFWKRVITPIFDLRGNVIAFGGRVLDDSKPKYVNSPETLVYHKSDTVFALQLAKRSAARRYVLCEGYMDVITMQQAGIDTAVCACGTALTPDQVRLISQYAEEVILCYDSDEAGQKATLRSLELFRSSPVKVGVLQIPGAKDPDEYIKKYGPERFQALLDGVGLSLIHI
;
A
#
# COMPACT_ATOMS: atom_id res chain seq x y z
N MET A 1 -21.11 -5.65 -12.55
CA MET A 1 -20.85 -4.52 -13.51
C MET A 1 -21.91 -3.45 -13.22
N ILE A 2 -21.53 -2.18 -13.03
CA ILE A 2 -22.52 -1.12 -12.80
C ILE A 2 -23.32 -0.92 -14.09
N PRO A 3 -24.67 -0.82 -14.04
CA PRO A 3 -25.48 -0.62 -15.23
C PRO A 3 -25.08 0.62 -16.00
N HIS A 4 -25.05 0.54 -17.33
CA HIS A 4 -24.68 1.68 -18.19
C HIS A 4 -25.59 2.87 -17.93
N GLU A 5 -26.88 2.62 -17.76
CA GLU A 5 -27.92 3.64 -17.44
C GLU A 5 -27.61 4.40 -16.14
N TYR A 6 -27.05 3.71 -15.13
CA TYR A 6 -26.63 4.36 -13.89
C TYR A 6 -25.46 5.33 -14.11
N ILE A 7 -24.48 4.92 -14.94
CA ILE A 7 -23.34 5.77 -15.29
C ILE A 7 -23.78 7.00 -16.09
N GLU A 8 -24.70 6.82 -17.01
CA GLU A 8 -25.24 7.95 -17.78
C GLU A 8 -25.99 8.95 -16.90
N GLU A 9 -26.81 8.45 -15.97
CA GLU A 9 -27.55 9.31 -15.03
C GLU A 9 -26.57 9.99 -14.05
N LEU A 10 -25.56 9.29 -13.57
CA LEU A 10 -24.49 9.84 -12.73
C LEU A 10 -23.77 11.00 -13.44
N THR A 11 -23.39 10.78 -14.71
CA THR A 11 -22.70 11.80 -15.53
C THR A 11 -23.56 13.04 -15.75
N ARG A 12 -24.88 12.88 -15.81
CA ARG A 12 -25.82 14.01 -15.92
C ARG A 12 -25.97 14.80 -14.62
N ARG A 13 -25.88 14.15 -13.47
CA ARG A 13 -26.10 14.78 -12.16
C ARG A 13 -24.86 15.38 -11.54
N VAL A 14 -23.69 14.84 -11.86
CA VAL A 14 -22.42 15.30 -11.30
C VAL A 14 -21.81 16.34 -12.23
N ASP A 15 -21.77 17.60 -11.80
CA ASP A 15 -21.02 18.64 -12.49
C ASP A 15 -19.54 18.54 -12.10
N ILE A 16 -18.67 18.41 -13.12
CA ILE A 16 -17.23 18.24 -12.88
C ILE A 16 -16.59 19.52 -12.32
N VAL A 17 -17.13 20.69 -12.61
CA VAL A 17 -16.59 21.97 -12.09
C VAL A 17 -16.85 22.06 -10.60
N ASP A 18 -18.07 21.72 -10.16
CA ASP A 18 -18.44 21.69 -8.74
C ASP A 18 -17.65 20.62 -7.99
N LEU A 19 -17.53 19.42 -8.56
CA LEU A 19 -16.76 18.35 -7.98
C LEU A 19 -15.29 18.77 -7.79
N VAL A 20 -14.62 19.18 -8.85
CA VAL A 20 -13.21 19.58 -8.81
C VAL A 20 -13.01 20.81 -7.94
N GLY A 21 -13.94 21.76 -7.98
CA GLY A 21 -13.93 22.97 -7.17
C GLY A 21 -13.96 22.72 -5.67
N SER A 22 -14.47 21.55 -5.24
CA SER A 22 -14.41 21.11 -3.82
C SER A 22 -13.02 20.67 -3.36
N TYR A 23 -12.08 20.42 -4.28
CA TYR A 23 -10.71 19.99 -4.02
C TYR A 23 -9.65 21.00 -4.46
N VAL A 24 -9.94 21.75 -5.54
CA VAL A 24 -8.99 22.64 -6.20
C VAL A 24 -9.59 24.03 -6.34
N GLN A 25 -8.82 25.06 -5.98
CA GLN A 25 -9.25 26.43 -6.22
C GLN A 25 -9.22 26.74 -7.73
N LEU A 26 -10.39 26.70 -8.36
CA LEU A 26 -10.56 26.94 -9.79
C LEU A 26 -10.76 28.41 -10.09
N LYS A 27 -10.11 28.91 -11.15
CA LYS A 27 -10.31 30.24 -11.73
C LYS A 27 -10.89 30.10 -13.14
N ARG A 28 -11.95 30.83 -13.43
CA ARG A 28 -12.55 30.83 -14.78
C ARG A 28 -11.59 31.45 -15.79
N LYS A 29 -11.39 30.77 -16.92
CA LYS A 29 -10.56 31.23 -18.03
C LYS A 29 -11.30 31.05 -19.36
N GLY A 30 -12.11 32.05 -19.71
CA GLY A 30 -13.03 31.94 -20.83
C GLY A 30 -14.17 30.96 -20.60
N ARG A 31 -14.23 29.90 -21.42
CA ARG A 31 -15.18 28.78 -21.27
C ARG A 31 -14.67 27.65 -20.36
N LEU A 32 -13.41 27.69 -19.94
CA LEU A 32 -12.76 26.68 -19.15
C LEU A 32 -12.50 27.18 -17.73
N TYR A 33 -12.16 26.26 -16.84
CA TYR A 33 -11.63 26.57 -15.53
C TYR A 33 -10.18 26.06 -15.42
N SER A 34 -9.33 26.77 -14.70
CA SER A 34 -7.95 26.39 -14.47
C SER A 34 -7.57 26.51 -13.01
N GLY A 35 -6.69 25.65 -12.54
CA GLY A 35 -6.16 25.62 -11.17
C GLY A 35 -4.82 24.92 -11.10
N LEU A 36 -4.25 24.87 -9.91
CA LEU A 36 -3.08 24.04 -9.65
C LEU A 36 -3.52 22.57 -9.63
N CYS A 37 -2.71 21.70 -10.23
CA CYS A 37 -3.04 20.29 -10.32
C CYS A 37 -2.99 19.60 -8.94
N PRO A 38 -4.02 18.83 -8.55
CA PRO A 38 -4.00 18.09 -7.30
C PRO A 38 -3.17 16.80 -7.37
N PHE A 39 -2.70 16.41 -8.57
CA PHE A 39 -2.02 15.15 -8.82
C PHE A 39 -0.50 15.28 -8.94
N HIS A 40 0.03 16.53 -9.03
CA HIS A 40 1.45 16.83 -9.00
C HIS A 40 1.67 18.24 -8.45
N SER A 41 2.85 18.51 -7.92
CA SER A 41 3.21 19.82 -7.40
C SER A 41 3.59 20.77 -8.52
N GLU A 42 2.97 21.96 -8.58
CA GLU A 42 3.28 23.00 -9.57
C GLU A 42 3.07 24.40 -8.98
N LYS A 43 3.74 25.41 -9.53
CA LYS A 43 3.57 26.80 -9.13
C LYS A 43 2.70 27.60 -10.10
N THR A 44 2.58 27.12 -11.32
CA THR A 44 1.78 27.75 -12.39
C THR A 44 0.66 26.80 -12.80
N PRO A 45 -0.61 27.29 -12.89
CA PRO A 45 -1.74 26.42 -13.20
C PRO A 45 -1.61 25.76 -14.57
N SER A 46 -1.55 24.42 -14.58
CA SER A 46 -1.59 23.59 -15.80
C SER A 46 -2.77 22.63 -15.85
N PHE A 47 -3.61 22.64 -14.83
CA PHE A 47 -4.80 21.82 -14.72
C PHE A 47 -6.02 22.56 -15.23
N TYR A 48 -6.75 21.95 -16.17
CA TYR A 48 -7.93 22.53 -16.81
C TYR A 48 -9.14 21.63 -16.65
N VAL A 49 -10.29 22.25 -16.40
CA VAL A 49 -11.61 21.60 -16.36
C VAL A 49 -12.45 22.13 -17.51
N TYR A 50 -13.07 21.22 -18.23
CA TYR A 50 -13.85 21.45 -19.44
C TYR A 50 -15.33 21.19 -19.15
N PRO A 51 -16.16 22.24 -18.87
CA PRO A 51 -17.56 22.05 -18.55
C PRO A 51 -18.35 21.41 -19.68
N ASP A 52 -18.06 21.79 -20.94
CA ASP A 52 -18.80 21.32 -22.11
C ASP A 52 -18.66 19.81 -22.34
N THR A 53 -17.50 19.23 -21.97
CA THR A 53 -17.21 17.78 -22.13
C THR A 53 -17.21 17.03 -20.80
N GLN A 54 -17.51 17.71 -19.70
CA GLN A 54 -17.49 17.13 -18.33
C GLN A 54 -16.19 16.35 -18.07
N SER A 55 -15.05 16.96 -18.41
CA SER A 55 -13.73 16.35 -18.33
C SER A 55 -12.69 17.29 -17.73
N PHE A 56 -11.56 16.75 -17.33
CA PHE A 56 -10.38 17.51 -16.93
C PHE A 56 -9.13 17.01 -17.66
N TYR A 57 -8.14 17.88 -17.75
CA TYR A 57 -6.82 17.51 -18.25
C TYR A 57 -5.75 18.41 -17.62
N CYS A 58 -4.64 17.80 -17.22
CA CYS A 58 -3.45 18.50 -16.74
C CYS A 58 -2.34 18.42 -17.77
N PHE A 59 -1.89 19.56 -18.28
CA PHE A 59 -0.79 19.63 -19.25
C PHE A 59 0.58 19.42 -18.61
N GLY A 60 0.68 19.48 -17.27
CA GLY A 60 1.93 19.21 -16.54
C GLY A 60 2.23 17.72 -16.39
N CYS A 61 1.25 16.94 -15.91
CA CYS A 61 1.45 15.51 -15.60
C CYS A 61 0.67 14.55 -16.50
N GLY A 62 -0.12 15.05 -17.48
CA GLY A 62 -0.94 14.23 -18.37
C GLY A 62 -2.16 13.57 -17.71
N ALA A 63 -2.45 13.85 -16.45
CA ALA A 63 -3.63 13.32 -15.79
C ALA A 63 -4.90 13.90 -16.45
N GLY A 64 -5.84 13.04 -16.84
CA GLY A 64 -7.08 13.46 -17.48
C GLY A 64 -8.19 12.45 -17.32
N GLY A 65 -9.43 12.85 -17.64
CA GLY A 65 -10.60 11.98 -17.62
C GLY A 65 -11.88 12.68 -17.15
N SER A 66 -12.87 11.87 -16.77
CA SER A 66 -14.20 12.29 -16.28
C SER A 66 -14.20 12.54 -14.76
N ALA A 67 -15.35 12.94 -14.20
CA ALA A 67 -15.59 13.05 -12.78
C ALA A 67 -15.22 11.74 -12.01
N VAL A 68 -15.53 10.58 -12.59
CA VAL A 68 -15.17 9.27 -12.00
C VAL A 68 -13.66 9.10 -11.98
N SER A 69 -12.98 9.40 -13.09
CA SER A 69 -11.51 9.33 -13.17
C SER A 69 -10.83 10.30 -12.20
N PHE A 70 -11.43 11.47 -11.98
CA PHE A 70 -10.96 12.43 -10.98
C PHE A 70 -11.00 11.83 -9.58
N MET A 71 -12.15 11.28 -9.17
CA MET A 71 -12.31 10.66 -7.85
C MET A 71 -11.41 9.45 -7.64
N GLN A 72 -11.25 8.60 -8.68
CA GLN A 72 -10.31 7.48 -8.61
C GLN A 72 -8.88 7.94 -8.27
N LYS A 73 -8.43 9.03 -8.92
CA LYS A 73 -7.08 9.57 -8.71
C LYS A 73 -6.94 10.31 -7.38
N MET A 74 -7.97 11.07 -6.96
CA MET A 74 -7.94 11.83 -5.70
C MET A 74 -7.92 10.93 -4.48
N ASP A 75 -8.81 9.94 -4.44
CA ASP A 75 -9.01 9.08 -3.27
C ASP A 75 -8.29 7.73 -3.39
N ASN A 76 -7.60 7.48 -4.52
CA ASN A 76 -6.96 6.21 -4.87
C ASN A 76 -7.91 5.01 -4.69
N ILE A 77 -9.08 5.10 -5.30
CA ILE A 77 -10.15 4.13 -5.20
C ILE A 77 -10.46 3.48 -6.55
N SER A 78 -11.09 2.31 -6.51
CA SER A 78 -11.53 1.63 -7.72
C SER A 78 -12.63 2.41 -8.46
N TYR A 79 -12.81 2.14 -9.76
CA TYR A 79 -13.88 2.70 -10.57
C TYR A 79 -15.27 2.52 -9.91
N THR A 80 -15.56 1.32 -9.42
CA THR A 80 -16.83 1.00 -8.76
C THR A 80 -17.03 1.81 -7.48
N GLU A 81 -15.99 2.01 -6.69
CA GLU A 81 -16.05 2.83 -5.47
C GLU A 81 -16.24 4.30 -5.80
N ALA A 82 -15.53 4.82 -6.82
CA ALA A 82 -15.69 6.20 -7.28
C ALA A 82 -17.13 6.46 -7.76
N VAL A 83 -17.71 5.54 -8.54
CA VAL A 83 -19.10 5.64 -9.00
C VAL A 83 -20.09 5.63 -7.83
N LYS A 84 -19.90 4.75 -6.84
CA LYS A 84 -20.76 4.70 -5.64
C LYS A 84 -20.68 5.99 -4.84
N LEU A 85 -19.47 6.49 -4.59
CA LEU A 85 -19.25 7.72 -3.84
C LEU A 85 -19.86 8.96 -4.53
N LEU A 86 -19.69 9.05 -5.85
CA LEU A 86 -20.31 10.11 -6.64
C LEU A 86 -21.85 9.99 -6.68
N GLY A 87 -22.36 8.75 -6.75
CA GLY A 87 -23.79 8.49 -6.67
C GLY A 87 -24.40 8.94 -5.34
N GLU A 88 -23.76 8.63 -4.23
CA GLU A 88 -24.17 9.12 -2.90
C GLU A 88 -24.17 10.65 -2.83
N ARG A 89 -23.11 11.30 -3.33
CA ARG A 89 -23.03 12.76 -3.40
C ARG A 89 -24.13 13.37 -4.28
N ALA A 90 -24.51 12.70 -5.36
CA ALA A 90 -25.57 13.12 -6.28
C ALA A 90 -26.99 12.73 -5.80
N GLY A 91 -27.13 12.18 -4.60
CA GLY A 91 -28.42 11.71 -4.06
C GLY A 91 -29.05 10.58 -4.87
N MET A 92 -28.25 9.81 -5.60
CA MET A 92 -28.71 8.63 -6.34
C MET A 92 -28.81 7.42 -5.40
N PRO A 93 -29.84 6.57 -5.58
CA PRO A 93 -29.87 5.30 -4.87
C PRO A 93 -28.61 4.49 -5.25
N ALA A 94 -28.11 3.68 -4.30
CA ALA A 94 -26.98 2.80 -4.60
C ALA A 94 -27.30 1.97 -5.85
N PRO A 95 -26.33 1.79 -6.78
CA PRO A 95 -26.59 0.97 -7.97
C PRO A 95 -27.02 -0.43 -7.53
N THR A 96 -28.25 -0.79 -7.87
CA THR A 96 -28.80 -2.13 -7.62
C THR A 96 -28.12 -3.09 -8.57
N GLU A 97 -27.00 -3.60 -8.15
CA GLU A 97 -26.31 -4.64 -8.88
C GLU A 97 -26.25 -5.91 -8.06
N ASP A 98 -26.46 -6.96 -8.78
CA ASP A 98 -25.86 -8.24 -8.49
C ASP A 98 -24.32 -8.12 -8.66
N ASP A 99 -23.69 -7.22 -7.91
CA ASP A 99 -22.25 -6.98 -7.93
C ASP A 99 -21.55 -8.14 -7.22
N LYS A 100 -21.56 -9.30 -7.88
CA LYS A 100 -20.86 -10.50 -7.41
C LYS A 100 -19.40 -10.20 -7.11
N THR A 101 -18.76 -9.34 -7.92
CA THR A 101 -17.36 -8.94 -7.76
C THR A 101 -17.16 -8.05 -6.54
N GLY A 102 -18.00 -7.04 -6.33
CA GLY A 102 -17.92 -6.18 -5.16
C GLY A 102 -18.25 -6.91 -3.87
N ARG A 103 -19.26 -7.79 -3.89
CA ARG A 103 -19.55 -8.70 -2.76
C ARG A 103 -18.37 -9.61 -2.45
N LEU A 104 -17.77 -10.24 -3.48
CA LEU A 104 -16.61 -11.10 -3.32
C LEU A 104 -15.40 -10.31 -2.77
N ARG A 105 -15.16 -9.09 -3.28
CA ARG A 105 -14.14 -8.18 -2.75
C ARG A 105 -14.36 -7.90 -1.26
N GLY A 106 -15.57 -7.53 -0.85
CA GLY A 106 -15.93 -7.31 0.56
C GLY A 106 -15.73 -8.56 1.43
N ARG A 107 -16.07 -9.73 0.90
CA ARG A 107 -15.87 -11.02 1.58
C ARG A 107 -14.38 -11.33 1.74
N ILE A 108 -13.53 -11.07 0.73
CA ILE A 108 -12.08 -11.26 0.81
C ILE A 108 -11.46 -10.31 1.86
N LEU A 109 -11.84 -9.03 1.90
CA LEU A 109 -11.36 -8.10 2.93
C LEU A 109 -11.75 -8.57 4.34
N SER A 110 -12.99 -9.01 4.52
CA SER A 110 -13.45 -9.57 5.80
C SER A 110 -12.67 -10.82 6.17
N MET A 111 -12.41 -11.71 5.21
CA MET A 111 -11.63 -12.93 5.39
C MET A 111 -10.18 -12.63 5.76
N ASN A 112 -9.52 -11.69 5.10
CA ASN A 112 -8.16 -11.28 5.41
C ASN A 112 -8.07 -10.70 6.83
N LYS A 113 -9.08 -9.92 7.27
CA LYS A 113 -9.16 -9.44 8.64
C LYS A 113 -9.26 -10.59 9.65
N GLU A 114 -10.08 -11.60 9.38
CA GLU A 114 -10.19 -12.80 10.23
C GLU A 114 -8.88 -13.61 10.22
N ALA A 115 -8.23 -13.77 9.05
CA ALA A 115 -6.93 -14.44 8.94
C ALA A 115 -5.84 -13.71 9.74
N ALA A 116 -5.80 -12.36 9.69
CA ALA A 116 -4.87 -11.58 10.50
C ALA A 116 -5.10 -11.78 12.01
N ARG A 117 -6.36 -11.81 12.45
CA ARG A 117 -6.72 -12.12 13.85
C ARG A 117 -6.29 -13.52 14.25
N PHE A 118 -6.53 -14.50 13.39
CA PHE A 118 -6.11 -15.87 13.59
C PHE A 118 -4.59 -15.97 13.75
N PHE A 119 -3.80 -15.42 12.85
CA PHE A 119 -2.35 -15.43 12.92
C PHE A 119 -1.81 -14.72 14.16
N HIS A 120 -2.43 -13.59 14.55
CA HIS A 120 -2.04 -12.87 15.76
C HIS A 120 -2.39 -13.69 17.03
N ALA A 121 -3.53 -14.36 17.07
CA ALA A 121 -3.91 -15.27 18.15
C ALA A 121 -2.96 -16.47 18.23
N CYS A 122 -2.58 -17.06 17.09
CA CYS A 122 -1.59 -18.13 17.05
C CYS A 122 -0.23 -17.68 17.60
N LEU A 123 0.23 -16.46 17.29
CA LEU A 123 1.46 -15.89 17.85
C LEU A 123 1.40 -15.80 19.39
N ASN A 124 0.25 -15.47 19.95
CA ASN A 124 0.04 -15.30 21.38
C ASN A 124 -0.34 -16.60 22.13
N SER A 125 -0.42 -17.73 21.42
CA SER A 125 -0.73 -19.01 22.03
C SER A 125 0.45 -19.54 22.88
N THR A 126 0.18 -20.58 23.70
CA THR A 126 1.15 -21.17 24.63
C THR A 126 1.98 -22.29 24.00
N VAL A 127 1.70 -22.69 22.77
CA VAL A 127 2.43 -23.77 22.08
C VAL A 127 3.90 -23.38 21.80
N GLU A 128 4.75 -24.38 21.66
CA GLU A 128 6.20 -24.17 21.53
C GLU A 128 6.56 -23.37 20.27
N GLU A 129 5.92 -23.67 19.15
CA GLU A 129 6.14 -22.98 17.87
C GLU A 129 5.80 -21.47 17.96
N ALA A 130 4.76 -21.14 18.71
CA ALA A 130 4.39 -19.74 18.97
C ALA A 130 5.44 -19.04 19.86
N ARG A 131 6.02 -19.75 20.84
CA ARG A 131 7.15 -19.23 21.63
C ARG A 131 8.37 -18.94 20.76
N GLN A 132 8.69 -19.84 19.83
CA GLN A 132 9.77 -19.65 18.86
C GLN A 132 9.51 -18.46 17.93
N ALA A 133 8.28 -18.28 17.47
CA ALA A 133 7.88 -17.15 16.65
C ALA A 133 7.98 -15.81 17.42
N ARG A 134 7.54 -15.76 18.69
CA ARG A 134 7.74 -14.57 19.55
C ARG A 134 9.23 -14.31 19.81
N ALA A 135 10.01 -15.36 20.09
CA ALA A 135 11.45 -15.25 20.26
C ALA A 135 12.15 -14.73 19.01
N TYR A 136 11.67 -15.11 17.81
CA TYR A 136 12.14 -14.54 16.54
C TYR A 136 11.92 -13.02 16.49
N TRP A 137 10.69 -12.52 16.73
CA TRP A 137 10.41 -11.09 16.70
C TRP A 137 11.23 -10.31 17.72
N ARG A 138 11.42 -10.87 18.93
CA ARG A 138 12.28 -10.26 19.97
C ARG A 138 13.76 -10.24 19.58
N ARG A 139 14.28 -11.33 18.97
CA ARG A 139 15.66 -11.34 18.42
C ARG A 139 15.83 -10.32 17.29
N ARG A 140 14.74 -10.04 16.54
CA ARG A 140 14.72 -8.95 15.57
C ARG A 140 14.61 -7.57 16.22
N GLY A 141 14.60 -7.47 17.54
CA GLY A 141 14.58 -6.22 18.30
C GLY A 141 13.21 -5.56 18.40
N LEU A 142 12.12 -6.26 18.04
CA LEU A 142 10.78 -5.68 18.09
C LEU A 142 10.16 -5.77 19.48
N ASP A 143 9.58 -4.66 19.94
CA ASP A 143 8.78 -4.59 21.16
C ASP A 143 7.32 -5.04 20.93
N ASP A 144 6.60 -5.28 22.03
CA ASP A 144 5.22 -5.75 21.96
C ASP A 144 4.28 -4.70 21.34
N LYS A 145 4.57 -3.39 21.51
CA LYS A 145 3.78 -2.30 20.90
C LYS A 145 3.90 -2.34 19.39
N THR A 146 5.09 -2.56 18.87
CA THR A 146 5.35 -2.67 17.44
C THR A 146 4.72 -3.93 16.85
N ILE A 147 4.80 -5.07 17.55
CA ILE A 147 4.13 -6.31 17.16
C ILE A 147 2.62 -6.09 16.99
N VAL A 148 1.99 -5.41 17.95
CA VAL A 148 0.56 -5.08 17.89
C VAL A 148 0.27 -4.01 16.81
N LYS A 149 1.09 -2.95 16.72
CA LYS A 149 0.92 -1.87 15.74
C LYS A 149 0.87 -2.40 14.31
N PHE A 150 1.74 -3.35 13.98
CA PHE A 150 1.80 -3.96 12.64
C PHE A 150 0.92 -5.21 12.50
N GLY A 151 0.27 -5.65 13.57
CA GLY A 151 -0.56 -6.87 13.56
C GLY A 151 0.23 -8.14 13.26
N LEU A 152 1.50 -8.20 13.67
CA LEU A 152 2.37 -9.32 13.37
C LEU A 152 1.80 -10.61 13.96
N GLY A 153 2.01 -11.72 13.24
CA GLY A 153 1.40 -12.99 13.57
C GLY A 153 2.32 -14.19 13.34
N TYR A 154 1.74 -15.37 13.52
CA TYR A 154 2.35 -16.64 13.22
C TYR A 154 1.35 -17.59 12.59
N ALA A 155 1.69 -18.18 11.46
CA ALA A 155 0.93 -19.24 10.83
C ALA A 155 1.44 -20.60 11.32
N PRO A 156 0.60 -21.40 12.00
CA PRO A 156 1.01 -22.65 12.64
C PRO A 156 1.48 -23.70 11.62
N ASP A 157 2.07 -24.76 12.13
CA ASP A 157 2.56 -25.90 11.34
C ASP A 157 1.40 -26.69 10.70
N ASP A 158 0.23 -26.69 11.34
CA ASP A 158 -0.98 -27.23 10.72
C ASP A 158 -1.47 -26.34 9.56
N GLY A 159 -1.09 -26.72 8.35
CA GLY A 159 -1.52 -26.01 7.13
C GLY A 159 -3.04 -26.02 6.89
N GLN A 160 -3.83 -26.78 7.63
CA GLN A 160 -5.30 -26.85 7.54
C GLN A 160 -6.01 -25.94 8.56
N ALA A 161 -5.33 -25.53 9.63
CA ALA A 161 -5.94 -24.83 10.75
C ALA A 161 -6.67 -23.53 10.32
N LEU A 162 -6.02 -22.70 9.49
CA LEU A 162 -6.66 -21.47 8.97
C LEU A 162 -7.85 -21.80 8.06
N TYR A 163 -7.73 -22.84 7.22
CA TYR A 163 -8.81 -23.24 6.32
C TYR A 163 -10.05 -23.63 7.12
N GLN A 164 -9.90 -24.51 8.11
CA GLN A 164 -11.02 -24.92 8.97
C GLN A 164 -11.60 -23.73 9.74
N TYR A 165 -10.77 -22.88 10.33
CA TYR A 165 -11.22 -21.68 11.03
C TYR A 165 -12.09 -20.77 10.14
N LEU A 166 -11.70 -20.54 8.89
CA LEU A 166 -12.48 -19.71 7.98
C LEU A 166 -13.74 -20.42 7.47
N ARG A 167 -13.70 -21.74 7.29
CA ARG A 167 -14.92 -22.53 6.99
C ARG A 167 -15.95 -22.42 8.11
N ASP A 168 -15.52 -22.51 9.36
CA ASP A 168 -16.38 -22.39 10.54
C ASP A 168 -16.96 -20.96 10.69
N LYS A 169 -16.27 -19.95 10.15
CA LYS A 169 -16.75 -18.57 10.01
C LYS A 169 -17.72 -18.37 8.86
N GLY A 170 -18.07 -19.40 8.09
CA GLY A 170 -19.05 -19.37 7.02
C GLY A 170 -18.51 -18.85 5.68
N TYR A 171 -17.19 -18.92 5.45
CA TYR A 171 -16.64 -18.65 4.13
C TYR A 171 -16.78 -19.88 3.22
N ASN A 172 -17.30 -19.66 2.01
CA ASN A 172 -17.49 -20.73 1.04
C ASN A 172 -16.19 -21.01 0.23
N GLN A 173 -16.19 -22.09 -0.56
CA GLN A 173 -15.00 -22.52 -1.30
C GLN A 173 -14.57 -21.49 -2.34
N GLN A 174 -15.49 -20.84 -3.04
CA GLN A 174 -15.18 -19.83 -4.04
C GLN A 174 -14.49 -18.60 -3.43
N GLU A 175 -14.93 -18.17 -2.24
CA GLU A 175 -14.32 -17.08 -1.48
C GLU A 175 -12.92 -17.45 -1.02
N LEU A 176 -12.74 -18.68 -0.50
CA LEU A 176 -11.44 -19.17 -0.05
C LEU A 176 -10.43 -19.28 -1.21
N ASP A 177 -10.84 -19.81 -2.35
CA ASP A 177 -10.00 -19.91 -3.55
C ASP A 177 -9.58 -18.53 -4.09
N ALA A 178 -10.48 -17.53 -4.01
CA ALA A 178 -10.22 -16.17 -4.45
C ALA A 178 -9.37 -15.32 -3.48
N SER A 179 -9.18 -15.78 -2.24
CA SER A 179 -8.51 -15.00 -1.19
C SER A 179 -6.98 -14.92 -1.35
N GLY A 180 -6.36 -15.86 -2.08
CA GLY A 180 -4.91 -15.99 -2.15
C GLY A 180 -4.24 -16.53 -0.88
N LEU A 181 -5.02 -16.95 0.13
CA LEU A 181 -4.51 -17.52 1.38
C LEU A 181 -4.11 -18.99 1.26
N PHE A 182 -4.64 -19.69 0.25
CA PHE A 182 -4.52 -21.15 0.13
C PHE A 182 -3.91 -21.57 -1.19
N LYS A 183 -3.30 -22.74 -1.16
CA LYS A 183 -2.84 -23.48 -2.35
C LYS A 183 -3.40 -24.89 -2.31
N ARG A 184 -3.45 -25.53 -3.50
CA ARG A 184 -3.76 -26.95 -3.66
C ARG A 184 -2.48 -27.72 -3.99
N SER A 185 -2.29 -28.85 -3.29
CA SER A 185 -1.24 -29.81 -3.64
C SER A 185 -1.62 -30.56 -4.92
N GLN A 186 -0.69 -31.31 -5.50
CA GLN A 186 -0.94 -32.22 -6.62
C GLN A 186 -2.03 -33.26 -6.31
N SER A 187 -2.15 -33.68 -5.03
CA SER A 187 -3.21 -34.60 -4.55
C SER A 187 -4.55 -33.90 -4.28
N GLY A 188 -4.71 -32.60 -4.60
CA GLY A 188 -5.91 -31.82 -4.37
C GLY A 188 -6.11 -31.31 -2.94
N ARG A 189 -5.20 -31.62 -2.01
CA ARG A 189 -5.29 -31.16 -0.62
C ARG A 189 -5.03 -29.63 -0.56
N ILE A 190 -5.95 -28.90 0.08
CA ILE A 190 -5.84 -27.47 0.30
C ILE A 190 -4.95 -27.25 1.54
N TYR A 191 -4.05 -26.25 1.49
CA TYR A 191 -3.23 -25.86 2.61
C TYR A 191 -2.96 -24.35 2.60
N CYS A 192 -2.71 -23.79 3.78
CA CYS A 192 -2.35 -22.38 3.94
C CYS A 192 -1.00 -22.09 3.25
N LEU A 193 -0.98 -21.06 2.40
CA LEU A 193 0.23 -20.58 1.72
C LEU A 193 1.36 -20.23 2.71
N PHE A 194 0.98 -19.79 3.91
CA PHE A 194 1.88 -19.20 4.91
C PHE A 194 2.26 -20.14 6.05
N TRP A 195 1.90 -21.42 5.99
CA TRP A 195 2.19 -22.38 7.06
C TRP A 195 3.67 -22.33 7.53
N LYS A 196 3.92 -22.53 8.83
CA LYS A 196 5.26 -22.44 9.47
C LYS A 196 5.97 -21.10 9.29
N ARG A 197 5.27 -19.98 9.23
CA ARG A 197 5.88 -18.68 8.99
C ARG A 197 5.43 -17.63 10.01
N VAL A 198 6.33 -16.72 10.35
CA VAL A 198 5.95 -15.45 10.94
C VAL A 198 5.32 -14.58 9.88
N ILE A 199 4.25 -13.85 10.26
CA ILE A 199 3.35 -13.18 9.34
C ILE A 199 3.40 -11.66 9.55
N THR A 200 3.50 -10.96 8.45
CA THR A 200 3.36 -9.49 8.37
C THR A 200 2.15 -9.16 7.51
N PRO A 201 1.06 -8.65 8.08
CA PRO A 201 -0.08 -8.17 7.30
C PRO A 201 0.29 -6.95 6.47
N ILE A 202 -0.30 -6.86 5.27
CA ILE A 202 -0.19 -5.72 4.36
C ILE A 202 -1.54 -5.02 4.34
N PHE A 203 -1.52 -3.69 4.48
CA PHE A 203 -2.74 -2.88 4.61
C PHE A 203 -2.91 -1.96 3.40
N ASP A 204 -4.16 -1.72 3.01
CA ASP A 204 -4.51 -0.63 2.13
C ASP A 204 -4.45 0.73 2.85
N LEU A 205 -4.65 1.82 2.12
CA LEU A 205 -4.65 3.18 2.69
C LEU A 205 -5.77 3.42 3.72
N ARG A 206 -6.82 2.61 3.72
CA ARG A 206 -7.95 2.68 4.67
C ARG A 206 -7.71 1.86 5.93
N GLY A 207 -6.64 1.05 5.96
CA GLY A 207 -6.32 0.15 7.07
C GLY A 207 -6.99 -1.22 6.99
N ASN A 208 -7.52 -1.62 5.84
CA ASN A 208 -7.98 -2.97 5.61
C ASN A 208 -6.79 -3.89 5.34
N VAL A 209 -6.82 -5.11 5.86
CA VAL A 209 -5.82 -6.13 5.52
C VAL A 209 -6.11 -6.65 4.12
N ILE A 210 -5.19 -6.43 3.18
CA ILE A 210 -5.35 -6.82 1.77
C ILE A 210 -4.48 -8.00 1.38
N ALA A 211 -3.37 -8.24 2.09
CA ALA A 211 -2.41 -9.30 1.79
C ALA A 211 -1.54 -9.62 3.01
N PHE A 212 -0.63 -10.56 2.83
CA PHE A 212 0.34 -10.99 3.85
C PHE A 212 1.70 -11.25 3.24
N GLY A 213 2.75 -10.94 4.02
CA GLY A 213 4.08 -11.47 3.86
C GLY A 213 4.35 -12.54 4.90
N GLY A 214 4.99 -13.63 4.51
CA GLY A 214 5.37 -14.72 5.42
C GLY A 214 6.85 -15.05 5.32
N ARG A 215 7.55 -15.21 6.45
CA ARG A 215 8.96 -15.61 6.52
C ARG A 215 9.10 -16.85 7.35
N VAL A 216 9.89 -17.82 6.87
CA VAL A 216 10.24 -19.03 7.65
C VAL A 216 11.10 -18.68 8.86
N LEU A 217 10.99 -19.49 9.91
CA LEU A 217 11.81 -19.38 11.13
C LEU A 217 13.15 -20.13 11.02
N ASP A 218 13.23 -21.03 10.07
CA ASP A 218 14.40 -21.87 9.75
C ASP A 218 15.03 -21.48 8.40
N ASP A 219 15.90 -22.32 7.85
CA ASP A 219 16.57 -22.13 6.56
C ASP A 219 15.80 -22.74 5.38
N SER A 220 14.53 -23.13 5.58
CA SER A 220 13.70 -23.69 4.52
C SER A 220 13.43 -22.66 3.40
N LYS A 221 13.27 -23.15 2.19
CA LYS A 221 13.01 -22.30 1.01
C LYS A 221 11.57 -22.48 0.50
N PRO A 222 10.96 -21.41 -0.02
CA PRO A 222 11.47 -20.05 -0.12
C PRO A 222 11.45 -19.33 1.24
N LYS A 223 12.50 -18.53 1.51
CA LYS A 223 12.65 -17.78 2.76
C LYS A 223 11.49 -16.83 3.01
N TYR A 224 11.02 -16.15 1.97
CA TYR A 224 9.87 -15.23 1.99
C TYR A 224 8.81 -15.70 1.01
N VAL A 225 7.55 -15.52 1.40
CA VAL A 225 6.37 -15.74 0.56
C VAL A 225 5.44 -14.54 0.76
N ASN A 226 4.98 -13.95 -0.33
CA ASN A 226 3.95 -12.91 -0.31
C ASN A 226 2.65 -13.45 -0.94
N SER A 227 1.52 -12.87 -0.55
CA SER A 227 0.23 -13.13 -1.21
C SER A 227 0.36 -12.99 -2.74
N PRO A 228 -0.34 -13.80 -3.52
CA PRO A 228 -0.52 -13.57 -4.94
C PRO A 228 -1.39 -12.33 -5.18
N GLU A 229 -1.52 -11.93 -6.44
CA GLU A 229 -2.51 -10.93 -6.87
C GLU A 229 -3.92 -11.43 -6.57
N THR A 230 -4.80 -10.53 -6.10
CA THR A 230 -6.21 -10.83 -5.79
C THR A 230 -7.10 -9.65 -6.19
N LEU A 231 -8.42 -9.78 -6.01
CA LEU A 231 -9.35 -8.65 -6.22
C LEU A 231 -9.10 -7.45 -5.29
N VAL A 232 -8.34 -7.62 -4.21
CA VAL A 232 -8.09 -6.59 -3.20
C VAL A 232 -6.62 -6.19 -3.07
N TYR A 233 -5.71 -6.91 -3.74
CA TYR A 233 -4.28 -6.70 -3.62
C TYR A 233 -3.57 -6.77 -4.97
N HIS A 234 -2.88 -5.68 -5.31
CA HIS A 234 -1.99 -5.59 -6.46
C HIS A 234 -0.62 -5.09 -5.98
N LYS A 235 0.42 -5.91 -6.23
CA LYS A 235 1.79 -5.58 -5.80
C LYS A 235 2.30 -4.30 -6.44
N SER A 236 1.87 -4.05 -7.67
CA SER A 236 2.33 -2.93 -8.47
C SER A 236 1.85 -1.56 -7.98
N ASP A 237 0.79 -1.50 -7.19
CA ASP A 237 0.19 -0.25 -6.69
C ASP A 237 0.11 -0.19 -5.15
N THR A 238 0.63 -1.21 -4.47
CA THR A 238 0.62 -1.27 -3.01
C THR A 238 1.99 -0.87 -2.43
N VAL A 239 1.99 0.01 -1.44
CA VAL A 239 3.18 0.44 -0.69
C VAL A 239 3.00 0.05 0.78
N PHE A 240 3.91 -0.76 1.31
CA PHE A 240 3.86 -1.24 2.69
C PHE A 240 4.03 -0.09 3.68
N ALA A 241 3.22 -0.08 4.72
CA ALA A 241 3.15 0.90 5.81
C ALA A 241 2.75 2.33 5.39
N LEU A 242 2.35 2.57 4.13
CA LEU A 242 1.92 3.90 3.69
C LEU A 242 0.67 4.39 4.44
N GLN A 243 -0.23 3.49 4.87
CA GLN A 243 -1.40 3.84 5.69
C GLN A 243 -1.00 4.43 7.06
N LEU A 244 0.19 4.10 7.57
CA LEU A 244 0.76 4.69 8.78
C LEU A 244 1.51 5.98 8.44
N ALA A 245 2.41 5.93 7.45
CA ALA A 245 3.26 7.04 7.04
C ALA A 245 2.45 8.28 6.63
N LYS A 246 1.33 8.13 5.93
CA LYS A 246 0.48 9.25 5.53
C LYS A 246 -0.16 10.04 6.69
N ARG A 247 -0.13 9.49 7.92
CA ARG A 247 -0.64 10.17 9.13
C ARG A 247 0.41 11.09 9.76
N SER A 248 1.67 10.93 9.36
CA SER A 248 2.74 11.82 9.81
C SER A 248 2.56 13.23 9.26
N ALA A 249 2.94 14.23 10.04
CA ALA A 249 3.07 15.59 9.55
C ALA A 249 4.31 15.78 8.67
N ALA A 250 5.29 14.88 8.78
CA ALA A 250 6.50 14.92 7.95
C ALA A 250 6.18 14.53 6.51
N ARG A 251 6.73 15.30 5.56
CA ARG A 251 6.62 15.06 4.12
C ARG A 251 7.88 14.46 3.52
N ARG A 252 8.84 14.11 4.35
CA ARG A 252 10.09 13.45 3.98
C ARG A 252 9.95 11.96 4.28
N TYR A 253 9.87 11.13 3.23
CA TYR A 253 9.64 9.69 3.34
C TYR A 253 10.95 8.94 3.14
N VAL A 254 11.07 7.79 3.82
CA VAL A 254 12.21 6.88 3.66
C VAL A 254 11.73 5.63 2.95
N LEU A 255 12.23 5.39 1.75
CA LEU A 255 11.90 4.21 0.93
C LEU A 255 13.02 3.18 1.03
N CYS A 256 12.71 2.00 1.56
CA CYS A 256 13.65 0.89 1.73
C CYS A 256 13.17 -0.39 1.03
N GLU A 257 13.94 -1.49 1.14
CA GLU A 257 13.66 -2.72 0.41
C GLU A 257 12.65 -3.62 1.11
N GLY A 258 12.80 -3.77 2.43
CA GLY A 258 12.15 -4.84 3.18
C GLY A 258 11.16 -4.37 4.24
N TYR A 259 10.21 -5.26 4.56
CA TYR A 259 9.25 -5.01 5.64
C TYR A 259 9.94 -4.80 6.98
N MET A 260 11.06 -5.51 7.23
CA MET A 260 11.77 -5.40 8.52
C MET A 260 12.42 -4.03 8.69
N ASP A 261 13.00 -3.47 7.63
CA ASP A 261 13.60 -2.14 7.66
C ASP A 261 12.55 -1.09 8.02
N VAL A 262 11.39 -1.17 7.37
CA VAL A 262 10.24 -0.29 7.67
C VAL A 262 9.79 -0.44 9.12
N ILE A 263 9.59 -1.67 9.60
CA ILE A 263 9.08 -1.93 10.94
C ILE A 263 10.09 -1.42 11.99
N THR A 264 11.39 -1.69 11.80
CA THR A 264 12.45 -1.23 12.71
C THR A 264 12.58 0.30 12.70
N MET A 265 12.55 0.94 11.52
CA MET A 265 12.57 2.39 11.42
C MET A 265 11.34 3.03 12.07
N GLN A 266 10.15 2.50 11.84
CA GLN A 266 8.95 3.03 12.48
C GLN A 266 8.91 2.80 14.00
N GLN A 267 9.51 1.72 14.50
CA GLN A 267 9.73 1.53 15.93
C GLN A 267 10.72 2.57 16.48
N ALA A 268 11.72 2.92 15.70
CA ALA A 268 12.72 3.93 16.03
C ALA A 268 12.21 5.40 15.93
N GLY A 269 10.93 5.61 15.60
CA GLY A 269 10.34 6.94 15.49
C GLY A 269 10.35 7.54 14.08
N ILE A 270 10.90 6.86 13.08
CA ILE A 270 10.86 7.27 11.67
C ILE A 270 9.56 6.76 11.04
N ASP A 271 8.47 7.43 11.37
CA ASP A 271 7.11 7.01 11.03
C ASP A 271 6.75 7.12 9.54
N THR A 272 7.61 7.76 8.73
CA THR A 272 7.47 7.89 7.27
C THR A 272 8.21 6.82 6.47
N ALA A 273 8.76 5.80 7.14
CA ALA A 273 9.39 4.67 6.46
C ALA A 273 8.35 3.80 5.74
N VAL A 274 8.65 3.46 4.48
CA VAL A 274 7.79 2.66 3.58
C VAL A 274 8.65 1.75 2.69
N CYS A 275 8.06 0.71 2.10
CA CYS A 275 8.72 -0.08 1.06
C CYS A 275 7.74 -0.64 0.03
N ALA A 276 8.26 -1.11 -1.11
CA ALA A 276 7.52 -1.90 -2.08
C ALA A 276 7.19 -3.30 -1.51
N CYS A 277 6.15 -3.94 -2.05
CA CYS A 277 5.64 -5.22 -1.54
C CYS A 277 6.33 -6.44 -2.18
N GLY A 278 7.67 -6.55 -2.04
CA GLY A 278 8.43 -7.71 -2.51
C GLY A 278 8.60 -7.77 -4.04
N THR A 279 8.54 -6.62 -4.69
CA THR A 279 8.83 -6.40 -6.12
C THR A 279 9.72 -5.16 -6.27
N ALA A 280 10.33 -4.98 -7.43
CA ALA A 280 10.94 -3.71 -7.76
C ALA A 280 9.90 -2.59 -7.71
N LEU A 281 10.32 -1.38 -7.37
CA LEU A 281 9.48 -0.19 -7.36
C LEU A 281 8.82 0.03 -8.73
N THR A 282 7.56 0.44 -8.75
CA THR A 282 6.78 0.67 -9.97
C THR A 282 6.39 2.13 -10.15
N PRO A 283 6.03 2.58 -11.37
CA PRO A 283 5.51 3.93 -11.59
C PRO A 283 4.25 4.24 -10.77
N ASP A 284 3.37 3.25 -10.56
CA ASP A 284 2.15 3.44 -9.77
C ASP A 284 2.44 3.65 -8.28
N GLN A 285 3.42 2.91 -7.73
CA GLN A 285 3.90 3.13 -6.36
C GLN A 285 4.59 4.49 -6.20
N VAL A 286 5.40 4.92 -7.18
CA VAL A 286 5.99 6.27 -7.19
C VAL A 286 4.90 7.33 -7.18
N ARG A 287 3.88 7.19 -8.05
CA ARG A 287 2.74 8.11 -8.09
C ARG A 287 2.00 8.15 -6.77
N LEU A 288 1.79 6.99 -6.15
CA LEU A 288 1.12 6.89 -4.87
C LEU A 288 1.92 7.56 -3.73
N ILE A 289 3.22 7.31 -3.64
CA ILE A 289 4.11 7.95 -2.66
C ILE A 289 4.11 9.47 -2.87
N SER A 290 4.17 9.94 -4.10
CA SER A 290 4.22 11.36 -4.47
C SER A 290 2.98 12.16 -4.06
N GLN A 291 1.85 11.51 -3.75
CA GLN A 291 0.67 12.17 -3.20
C GLN A 291 0.87 12.63 -1.74
N TYR A 292 1.79 12.01 -1.01
CA TYR A 292 1.99 12.23 0.41
C TYR A 292 3.37 12.80 0.74
N ALA A 293 4.38 12.57 -0.10
CA ALA A 293 5.76 12.98 0.11
C ALA A 293 6.14 14.20 -0.75
N GLU A 294 6.87 15.14 -0.16
CA GLU A 294 7.58 16.22 -0.86
C GLU A 294 9.03 15.84 -1.13
N GLU A 295 9.55 14.93 -0.31
CA GLU A 295 10.90 14.40 -0.40
C GLU A 295 10.91 12.91 -0.11
N VAL A 296 11.69 12.14 -0.87
CA VAL A 296 11.92 10.71 -0.66
C VAL A 296 13.42 10.44 -0.53
N ILE A 297 13.80 9.77 0.54
CA ILE A 297 15.15 9.26 0.73
C ILE A 297 15.15 7.78 0.37
N LEU A 298 15.88 7.41 -0.69
CA LEU A 298 16.14 6.03 -1.05
C LEU A 298 17.18 5.45 -0.09
N CYS A 299 16.80 4.45 0.68
CA CYS A 299 17.62 3.81 1.70
C CYS A 299 17.58 2.29 1.50
N TYR A 300 18.22 1.83 0.43
CA TYR A 300 18.27 0.43 0.02
C TYR A 300 19.52 -0.26 0.58
N ASP A 301 19.55 -1.60 0.48
CA ASP A 301 20.69 -2.40 0.91
C ASP A 301 21.98 -1.90 0.25
N SER A 302 23.11 -2.00 0.96
CA SER A 302 24.41 -1.54 0.47
C SER A 302 25.07 -2.47 -0.54
N ASP A 303 24.46 -3.63 -0.84
CA ASP A 303 24.95 -4.60 -1.83
C ASP A 303 24.69 -4.17 -3.28
N GLU A 304 25.23 -4.93 -4.24
CA GLU A 304 25.08 -4.64 -5.66
C GLU A 304 23.61 -4.62 -6.14
N ALA A 305 22.74 -5.46 -5.53
CA ALA A 305 21.32 -5.50 -5.86
C ALA A 305 20.61 -4.22 -5.42
N GLY A 306 20.89 -3.75 -4.19
CA GLY A 306 20.37 -2.50 -3.65
C GLY A 306 20.85 -1.28 -4.42
N GLN A 307 22.13 -1.26 -4.87
CA GLN A 307 22.64 -0.17 -5.72
C GLN A 307 21.89 -0.13 -7.07
N LYS A 308 21.64 -1.28 -7.71
CA LYS A 308 20.83 -1.35 -8.93
C LYS A 308 19.39 -0.92 -8.71
N ALA A 309 18.81 -1.29 -7.56
CA ALA A 309 17.46 -0.86 -7.17
C ALA A 309 17.41 0.66 -6.96
N THR A 310 18.43 1.26 -6.32
CA THR A 310 18.56 2.71 -6.15
C THR A 310 18.56 3.44 -7.51
N LEU A 311 19.39 3.01 -8.45
CA LEU A 311 19.46 3.63 -9.79
C LEU A 311 18.12 3.56 -10.54
N ARG A 312 17.45 2.41 -10.50
CA ARG A 312 16.11 2.24 -11.09
C ARG A 312 15.08 3.16 -10.44
N SER A 313 15.12 3.27 -9.12
CA SER A 313 14.18 4.12 -8.37
C SER A 313 14.41 5.60 -8.68
N LEU A 314 15.66 6.06 -8.78
CA LEU A 314 15.99 7.42 -9.23
C LEU A 314 15.39 7.74 -10.60
N GLU A 315 15.50 6.80 -11.56
CA GLU A 315 14.92 6.99 -12.90
C GLU A 315 13.39 7.07 -12.86
N LEU A 316 12.73 6.26 -12.03
CA LEU A 316 11.27 6.30 -11.86
C LEU A 316 10.80 7.61 -11.21
N PHE A 317 11.54 8.16 -10.26
CA PHE A 317 11.21 9.44 -9.62
C PHE A 317 11.54 10.66 -10.50
N ARG A 318 12.31 10.50 -11.58
CA ARG A 318 12.75 11.61 -12.44
C ARG A 318 11.60 12.44 -13.02
N SER A 319 10.48 11.79 -13.34
CA SER A 319 9.26 12.43 -13.82
C SER A 319 8.30 12.89 -12.71
N SER A 320 8.67 12.67 -11.45
CA SER A 320 7.89 13.01 -10.25
C SER A 320 8.27 14.40 -9.74
N PRO A 321 7.34 15.16 -9.12
CA PRO A 321 7.66 16.44 -8.50
C PRO A 321 8.43 16.31 -7.17
N VAL A 322 8.62 15.09 -6.68
CA VAL A 322 9.23 14.79 -5.39
C VAL A 322 10.75 14.93 -5.47
N LYS A 323 11.33 15.60 -4.49
CA LYS A 323 12.78 15.66 -4.34
C LYS A 323 13.30 14.31 -3.87
N VAL A 324 14.41 13.82 -4.45
CA VAL A 324 14.96 12.52 -4.09
C VAL A 324 16.38 12.66 -3.57
N GLY A 325 16.60 12.08 -2.40
CA GLY A 325 17.91 11.88 -1.80
C GLY A 325 18.29 10.40 -1.77
N VAL A 326 19.56 10.08 -1.65
CA VAL A 326 20.06 8.72 -1.46
C VAL A 326 20.87 8.66 -0.18
N LEU A 327 20.49 7.75 0.71
CA LEU A 327 21.25 7.44 1.91
C LEU A 327 22.03 6.14 1.71
N GLN A 328 23.35 6.24 1.71
CA GLN A 328 24.22 5.08 1.82
C GLN A 328 24.54 4.85 3.29
N ILE A 329 24.23 3.66 3.79
CA ILE A 329 24.42 3.32 5.21
C ILE A 329 25.86 2.90 5.45
N PRO A 330 26.63 3.64 6.29
CA PRO A 330 28.02 3.29 6.57
C PRO A 330 28.09 2.18 7.64
N GLY A 331 28.85 1.11 7.37
CA GLY A 331 29.17 0.09 8.37
C GLY A 331 28.05 -0.86 8.77
N ALA A 332 26.97 -0.91 8.00
CA ALA A 332 25.88 -1.87 8.10
C ALA A 332 25.32 -2.18 6.70
N LYS A 333 24.64 -3.31 6.58
CA LYS A 333 24.07 -3.74 5.31
C LYS A 333 22.77 -2.99 4.98
N ASP A 334 21.91 -2.82 5.98
CA ASP A 334 20.54 -2.31 5.85
C ASP A 334 20.18 -1.44 7.07
N PRO A 335 19.06 -0.69 7.02
CA PRO A 335 18.57 0.13 8.12
C PRO A 335 18.34 -0.65 9.43
N ASP A 336 17.82 -1.87 9.34
CA ASP A 336 17.56 -2.71 10.50
C ASP A 336 18.85 -3.05 11.27
N GLU A 337 19.91 -3.45 10.55
CA GLU A 337 21.23 -3.71 11.15
C GLU A 337 21.85 -2.43 11.74
N TYR A 338 21.78 -1.31 11.02
CA TYR A 338 22.37 -0.06 11.49
C TYR A 338 21.73 0.42 12.78
N ILE A 339 20.40 0.47 12.83
CA ILE A 339 19.66 0.93 14.02
C ILE A 339 19.96 0.04 15.23
N LYS A 340 20.06 -1.28 15.06
CA LYS A 340 20.44 -2.20 16.13
C LYS A 340 21.85 -2.00 16.64
N LYS A 341 22.79 -1.67 15.75
CA LYS A 341 24.20 -1.54 16.08
C LYS A 341 24.56 -0.18 16.67
N TYR A 342 23.97 0.88 16.15
CA TYR A 342 24.38 2.25 16.44
C TYR A 342 23.28 3.10 17.10
N GLY A 343 22.06 2.61 17.19
CA GLY A 343 20.92 3.29 17.78
C GLY A 343 20.11 4.18 16.82
N PRO A 344 18.86 4.50 17.18
CA PRO A 344 17.95 5.28 16.37
C PRO A 344 18.40 6.74 16.18
N GLU A 345 19.01 7.35 17.19
CA GLU A 345 19.46 8.75 17.13
C GLU A 345 20.56 8.96 16.09
N ARG A 346 21.49 7.99 15.97
CA ARG A 346 22.54 8.04 14.93
C ARG A 346 21.96 7.84 13.54
N PHE A 347 20.96 6.98 13.42
CA PHE A 347 20.29 6.78 12.12
C PHE A 347 19.51 8.04 11.72
N GLN A 348 18.81 8.69 12.66
CA GLN A 348 18.16 9.97 12.42
C GLN A 348 19.16 11.05 11.98
N ALA A 349 20.32 11.14 12.62
CA ALA A 349 21.37 12.06 12.22
C ALA A 349 21.89 11.79 10.80
N LEU A 350 21.96 10.52 10.36
CA LEU A 350 22.28 10.19 8.96
C LEU A 350 21.21 10.71 8.01
N LEU A 351 19.92 10.48 8.33
CA LEU A 351 18.81 10.98 7.54
C LEU A 351 18.84 12.51 7.41
N ASP A 352 19.10 13.22 8.52
CA ASP A 352 19.17 14.68 8.55
C ASP A 352 20.34 15.22 7.73
N GLY A 353 21.43 14.46 7.65
CA GLY A 353 22.63 14.77 6.86
C GLY A 353 22.51 14.50 5.36
N VAL A 354 21.44 13.86 4.91
CA VAL A 354 21.24 13.60 3.48
C VAL A 354 21.01 14.92 2.74
N GLY A 355 22.02 15.36 1.99
CA GLY A 355 21.88 16.47 1.05
C GLY A 355 20.93 16.11 -0.08
N LEU A 356 20.05 17.04 -0.46
CA LEU A 356 19.20 16.89 -1.62
C LEU A 356 20.07 16.91 -2.86
N SER A 357 20.24 15.77 -3.50
CA SER A 357 20.76 15.70 -4.85
C SER A 357 19.67 16.26 -5.77
N LEU A 358 19.76 17.55 -6.10
CA LEU A 358 19.01 18.12 -7.22
C LEU A 358 19.58 17.50 -8.49
N ILE A 359 19.09 16.31 -8.86
CA ILE A 359 19.26 15.80 -10.20
C ILE A 359 18.30 16.57 -11.12
N HIS A 360 18.61 17.86 -11.31
CA HIS A 360 18.22 18.58 -12.50
C HIS A 360 19.31 18.29 -13.55
N ILE A 361 19.12 17.21 -14.27
CA ILE A 361 19.83 17.03 -15.55
C ILE A 361 18.84 17.33 -16.67
#